data_a50783e0f2eab50e173aba695eed90c4
#
_entry.id   a50783e0f2eab50e173aba695eed90c4
#
_cell.length_a   1.000
_cell.length_b   1.000
_cell.length_c   1.000
_cell.angle_alpha   90.00
_cell.angle_beta   90.00
_cell.angle_gamma   90.00
#
_symmetry.space_group_name_H-M   'P 1'
#
loop_
_entity.id
_entity.type
_entity.pdbx_description
1 polymer ?
#
loop_
_entity_poly.entity_id
_entity_poly.type
_entity_poly.pdbx_seq_one_letter_code
_entity_poly.pdbx_strand_id
1 'polypeptide(L)'
;SEDKIKGSIITNLDQSLQGRAAGVTAVSTSGAPGSSSSIRVRGQATINANAEPLYVIDGVIVQSQGQSGSSYGLGDALGNGSVSTISPLSTINPADIVSMEILKDASATAIYGAQGSNGVVLITTKRGKAGEAKFTYDGMFAVQRQTKRLDMMNLREYATYYNDLANMGEISDPSNYYADPSLLGVGTNWQDAIFQTALQHQHQISAQGGTEKIQYYVSASYMDQDGTIIGSNFNRYSFRANLDAQLKKWLKLGLTATYTATGDDLKLADSDEGLINYSLTTLPDIPIYNLDGSYATVVREGYTNPNPIALAMMDDILLDRQKLTGNIFFEVTPIKNLVWHAELGYDISSSKGERYKPMVDLGGWVRSSNESNIQKNSSTFWQLKNYVTYSGNIGDKHHYTAMVGQECWESSYDFTSVFNSGLPSDEVHNPALGTGTPTINAGFGSSSMASFFTRLTYNYADRYLGTYTYRY
;
A
#
# COMPACT_ATOMS: atom_id res chain seq x y z
N SER A 1 18.98 9.40 0.65
CA SER A 1 19.31 10.27 -0.51
C SER A 1 18.85 9.60 -1.80
N GLU A 2 18.56 10.37 -2.81
CA GLU A 2 18.10 9.94 -4.14
C GLU A 2 18.93 8.79 -4.72
N ASP A 3 20.26 8.87 -4.66
CA ASP A 3 21.17 7.85 -5.20
C ASP A 3 21.00 6.46 -4.55
N LYS A 4 20.68 6.42 -3.25
CA LYS A 4 20.45 5.16 -2.55
C LYS A 4 19.09 4.55 -2.89
N ILE A 5 18.12 5.37 -3.27
CA ILE A 5 16.79 4.91 -3.71
C ILE A 5 16.86 4.38 -5.13
N LYS A 6 17.55 5.10 -6.03
CA LYS A 6 17.70 4.70 -7.45
C LYS A 6 18.58 3.45 -7.66
N GLY A 7 19.48 3.12 -6.73
CA GLY A 7 20.40 1.97 -6.84
C GLY A 7 19.76 0.60 -6.56
N SER A 8 18.48 0.51 -6.32
CA SER A 8 17.77 -0.76 -6.06
C SER A 8 16.40 -0.77 -6.75
N ILE A 9 15.97 -1.96 -7.15
CA ILE A 9 14.63 -2.17 -7.69
C ILE A 9 13.64 -2.02 -6.52
N ILE A 10 13.07 -0.84 -6.38
CA ILE A 10 12.14 -0.49 -5.32
C ILE A 10 10.78 -0.28 -5.97
N THR A 11 9.86 -1.18 -5.72
CA THR A 11 8.47 -1.10 -6.21
C THR A 11 7.61 -0.24 -5.28
N ASN A 12 7.82 -0.40 -3.98
CA ASN A 12 7.15 0.34 -2.94
C ASN A 12 8.15 1.10 -2.07
N LEU A 13 7.80 2.31 -1.70
CA LEU A 13 8.64 3.18 -0.88
C LEU A 13 8.99 2.56 0.48
N ASP A 14 8.08 1.76 1.04
CA ASP A 14 8.28 1.03 2.30
C ASP A 14 9.50 0.11 2.25
N GLN A 15 9.71 -0.58 1.13
CA GLN A 15 10.85 -1.47 0.93
C GLN A 15 12.18 -0.70 0.94
N SER A 16 12.15 0.59 0.59
CA SER A 16 13.35 1.43 0.59
C SER A 16 13.94 1.66 1.99
N LEU A 17 13.15 1.46 3.05
CA LEU A 17 13.56 1.63 4.43
C LEU A 17 14.18 0.37 5.04
N GLN A 18 13.96 -0.79 4.43
CA GLN A 18 14.44 -2.06 4.97
C GLN A 18 15.98 -2.12 5.02
N GLY A 19 16.51 -2.30 6.24
CA GLY A 19 17.96 -2.40 6.47
C GLY A 19 18.76 -1.10 6.26
N ARG A 20 18.11 0.04 5.97
CA ARG A 20 18.78 1.31 5.63
C ARG A 20 18.68 2.41 6.69
N ALA A 21 17.82 2.25 7.67
CA ALA A 21 17.63 3.22 8.74
C ALA A 21 17.85 2.56 10.11
N ALA A 22 18.85 3.02 10.88
CA ALA A 22 19.12 2.51 12.21
C ALA A 22 17.90 2.72 13.14
N GLY A 23 17.49 1.67 13.90
CA GLY A 23 16.33 1.72 14.80
C GLY A 23 14.98 1.77 14.09
N VAL A 24 14.93 1.37 12.82
CA VAL A 24 13.71 1.16 12.04
C VAL A 24 13.66 -0.28 11.57
N THR A 25 12.56 -0.93 11.86
CA THR A 25 12.27 -2.26 11.36
C THR A 25 11.21 -2.12 10.27
N ALA A 26 11.53 -2.54 9.06
CA ALA A 26 10.57 -2.63 7.96
C ALA A 26 10.49 -4.10 7.55
N VAL A 27 9.31 -4.69 7.65
CA VAL A 27 9.04 -6.09 7.31
C VAL A 27 7.96 -6.11 6.26
N SER A 28 8.25 -6.71 5.10
CA SER A 28 7.22 -6.94 4.08
C SER A 28 6.24 -7.98 4.60
N THR A 29 4.95 -7.67 4.55
CA THR A 29 3.88 -8.55 5.01
C THR A 29 3.51 -9.60 3.97
N SER A 30 3.72 -9.30 2.68
CA SER A 30 3.44 -10.18 1.55
C SER A 30 4.36 -9.87 0.37
N GLY A 31 4.47 -10.81 -0.55
CA GLY A 31 5.10 -10.63 -1.86
C GLY A 31 4.13 -10.19 -2.97
N ALA A 32 2.86 -9.96 -2.65
CA ALA A 32 1.87 -9.51 -3.62
C ALA A 32 2.22 -8.11 -4.17
N PRO A 33 1.93 -7.84 -5.44
CA PRO A 33 2.09 -6.51 -6.01
C PRO A 33 1.37 -5.45 -5.17
N GLY A 34 1.95 -4.26 -5.01
CA GLY A 34 1.34 -3.18 -4.24
C GLY A 34 1.27 -3.38 -2.71
N SER A 35 1.68 -4.57 -2.19
CA SER A 35 1.58 -4.88 -0.75
C SER A 35 2.39 -3.94 0.13
N SER A 36 1.94 -3.76 1.38
CA SER A 36 2.60 -2.92 2.38
C SER A 36 3.75 -3.63 3.07
N SER A 37 4.66 -2.82 3.60
CA SER A 37 5.59 -3.26 4.64
C SER A 37 5.19 -2.64 5.97
N SER A 38 5.18 -3.43 7.02
CA SER A 38 5.01 -2.92 8.39
C SER A 38 6.28 -2.17 8.79
N ILE A 39 6.16 -0.87 9.05
CA ILE A 39 7.28 -0.02 9.47
C ILE A 39 7.11 0.31 10.94
N ARG A 40 8.16 0.07 11.73
CA ARG A 40 8.19 0.39 13.15
C ARG A 40 9.45 1.18 13.49
N VAL A 41 9.28 2.27 14.22
CA VAL A 41 10.36 3.11 14.69
C VAL A 41 10.57 2.86 16.19
N ARG A 42 11.77 2.38 16.58
CA ARG A 42 12.12 2.02 17.97
C ARG A 42 11.24 0.91 18.59
N GLY A 43 10.62 0.07 17.78
CA GLY A 43 9.78 -1.05 18.25
C GLY A 43 8.30 -0.68 18.37
N GLN A 44 7.55 -1.50 19.10
CA GLN A 44 6.11 -1.33 19.30
C GLN A 44 5.86 -0.47 20.55
N ALA A 45 5.37 0.76 20.34
CA ALA A 45 5.09 1.70 21.43
C ALA A 45 3.67 1.57 22.00
N THR A 46 2.78 0.82 21.34
CA THR A 46 1.38 0.65 21.72
C THR A 46 0.95 -0.81 21.58
N ILE A 47 0.03 -1.26 22.45
CA ILE A 47 -0.51 -2.63 22.44
C ILE A 47 -1.82 -2.70 21.65
N ASN A 48 -2.64 -1.65 21.70
CA ASN A 48 -4.00 -1.65 21.18
C ASN A 48 -4.24 -0.68 20.00
N ALA A 49 -3.21 0.00 19.52
CA ALA A 49 -3.33 0.95 18.43
C ALA A 49 -2.30 0.66 17.31
N ASN A 50 -2.51 1.28 16.16
CA ASN A 50 -1.55 1.21 15.08
C ASN A 50 -0.17 1.71 15.52
N ALA A 51 0.85 0.87 15.38
CA ALA A 51 2.24 1.18 15.74
C ALA A 51 3.05 1.77 14.57
N GLU A 52 2.41 2.09 13.44
CA GLU A 52 3.06 2.70 12.31
C GLU A 52 3.43 4.17 12.55
N PRO A 53 4.52 4.65 11.96
CA PRO A 53 4.91 6.05 12.07
C PRO A 53 3.94 6.96 11.29
N LEU A 54 3.90 8.23 11.67
CA LEU A 54 3.21 9.25 10.91
C LEU A 54 3.97 9.57 9.63
N TYR A 55 3.29 9.57 8.49
CA TYR A 55 3.88 9.96 7.20
C TYR A 55 3.56 11.42 6.90
N VAL A 56 4.58 12.19 6.55
CA VAL A 56 4.44 13.60 6.17
C VAL A 56 5.15 13.83 4.85
N ILE A 57 4.40 14.22 3.82
CA ILE A 57 4.91 14.45 2.47
C ILE A 57 4.85 15.93 2.16
N ASP A 58 5.99 16.55 1.94
CA ASP A 58 6.13 18.00 1.70
C ASP A 58 5.36 18.86 2.70
N GLY A 59 5.29 18.43 3.96
CA GLY A 59 4.60 19.14 5.04
C GLY A 59 3.15 18.70 5.29
N VAL A 60 2.53 17.93 4.40
CA VAL A 60 1.16 17.41 4.56
C VAL A 60 1.17 16.06 5.26
N ILE A 61 0.34 15.93 6.28
CA ILE A 61 0.10 14.63 6.93
C ILE A 61 -0.70 13.74 5.97
N VAL A 62 -0.15 12.57 5.67
CA VAL A 62 -0.83 11.55 4.88
C VAL A 62 -1.44 10.54 5.82
N GLN A 63 -2.74 10.36 5.73
CA GLN A 63 -3.44 9.39 6.54
C GLN A 63 -3.07 7.97 6.07
N SER A 64 -2.47 7.19 6.95
CA SER A 64 -2.06 5.82 6.67
C SER A 64 -3.21 4.82 6.72
N GLN A 65 -4.28 5.17 7.43
CA GLN A 65 -5.46 4.31 7.58
C GLN A 65 -6.73 5.16 7.70
N GLY A 66 -7.78 4.75 7.00
CA GLY A 66 -9.13 5.12 7.41
C GLY A 66 -9.41 4.54 8.81
N GLN A 67 -10.17 5.23 9.64
CA GLN A 67 -10.42 4.89 11.04
C GLN A 67 -11.12 3.55 11.29
N SER A 68 -11.54 2.84 10.28
CA SER A 68 -12.10 1.51 10.40
C SER A 68 -11.09 0.46 9.94
N GLY A 69 -10.07 0.16 10.69
CA GLY A 69 -9.17 -1.01 10.66
C GLY A 69 -9.03 -1.86 9.39
N SER A 70 -9.74 -1.57 8.34
CA SER A 70 -9.72 -2.22 7.06
C SER A 70 -8.94 -1.39 6.05
N SER A 71 -7.88 -1.94 5.56
CA SER A 71 -7.04 -1.43 4.51
C SER A 71 -7.88 -1.02 3.29
N TYR A 72 -8.17 0.29 3.16
CA TYR A 72 -8.72 0.91 1.94
C TYR A 72 -9.96 0.22 1.32
N GLY A 73 -10.84 -0.34 2.12
CA GLY A 73 -12.11 -0.86 1.62
C GLY A 73 -12.15 -2.33 1.24
N LEU A 74 -11.11 -3.08 1.50
CA LEU A 74 -11.07 -4.51 1.17
C LEU A 74 -11.44 -5.44 2.33
N GLY A 75 -11.43 -4.98 3.57
CA GLY A 75 -11.64 -5.83 4.74
C GLY A 75 -12.96 -6.60 4.68
N ASP A 76 -14.05 -5.92 4.30
CA ASP A 76 -15.37 -6.56 4.21
C ASP A 76 -15.62 -7.19 2.84
N ALA A 77 -15.07 -6.63 1.75
CA ALA A 77 -15.24 -7.16 0.39
C ALA A 77 -14.58 -8.52 0.21
N LEU A 78 -13.53 -8.79 0.97
CA LEU A 78 -12.75 -10.03 0.86
C LEU A 78 -13.16 -11.10 1.87
N GLY A 79 -14.13 -10.80 2.75
CA GLY A 79 -14.47 -11.66 3.88
C GLY A 79 -13.37 -11.63 4.95
N ASN A 80 -13.47 -12.48 5.99
CA ASN A 80 -12.45 -12.58 7.04
C ASN A 80 -11.09 -13.12 6.56
N GLY A 81 -10.85 -13.18 5.26
CA GLY A 81 -9.58 -13.57 4.67
C GLY A 81 -8.53 -12.48 4.83
N SER A 82 -7.36 -12.84 5.29
CA SER A 82 -6.20 -11.95 5.36
C SER A 82 -5.73 -11.60 3.95
N VAL A 83 -6.18 -10.46 3.43
CA VAL A 83 -5.55 -9.90 2.24
C VAL A 83 -4.37 -9.05 2.69
N SER A 84 -3.29 -9.13 1.95
CA SER A 84 -2.13 -8.28 2.16
C SER A 84 -2.56 -6.81 2.24
N THR A 85 -2.25 -6.15 3.34
CA THR A 85 -2.53 -4.73 3.48
C THR A 85 -1.77 -3.95 2.41
N ILE A 86 -2.46 -3.02 1.77
CA ILE A 86 -1.85 -2.20 0.72
C ILE A 86 -1.23 -0.95 1.35
N SER A 87 0.01 -0.65 0.98
CA SER A 87 0.72 0.50 1.53
C SER A 87 0.08 1.83 1.13
N PRO A 88 -0.14 2.77 2.08
CA PRO A 88 -0.46 4.15 1.76
C PRO A 88 0.58 4.81 0.87
N LEU A 89 1.83 4.36 0.96
CA LEU A 89 2.96 4.87 0.18
C LEU A 89 3.04 4.24 -1.22
N SER A 90 2.24 3.21 -1.53
CA SER A 90 2.17 2.63 -2.90
C SER A 90 1.67 3.65 -3.94
N THR A 91 0.98 4.70 -3.49
CA THR A 91 0.52 5.80 -4.35
C THR A 91 1.62 6.82 -4.68
N ILE A 92 2.82 6.69 -4.08
CA ILE A 92 3.92 7.61 -4.32
C ILE A 92 4.92 6.97 -5.27
N ASN A 93 5.33 7.72 -6.31
CA ASN A 93 6.40 7.25 -7.17
C ASN A 93 7.77 7.48 -6.48
N PRO A 94 8.56 6.42 -6.20
CA PRO A 94 9.88 6.55 -5.60
C PRO A 94 10.84 7.46 -6.39
N ALA A 95 10.68 7.55 -7.71
CA ALA A 95 11.53 8.39 -8.56
C ALA A 95 11.30 9.91 -8.36
N ASP A 96 10.18 10.32 -7.74
CA ASP A 96 9.92 11.72 -7.40
C ASP A 96 10.50 12.15 -6.03
N ILE A 97 11.15 11.23 -5.30
CA ILE A 97 11.63 11.49 -3.94
C ILE A 97 13.08 11.95 -3.95
N VAL A 98 13.35 13.03 -3.23
CA VAL A 98 14.70 13.54 -2.99
C VAL A 98 15.29 12.98 -1.71
N SER A 99 14.52 13.02 -0.62
CA SER A 99 14.97 12.52 0.67
C SER A 99 13.83 11.94 1.48
N MET A 100 14.21 11.02 2.35
CA MET A 100 13.36 10.47 3.39
C MET A 100 14.12 10.56 4.71
N GLU A 101 13.51 11.20 5.69
CA GLU A 101 14.05 11.41 7.02
C GLU A 101 13.13 10.83 8.07
N ILE A 102 13.67 10.20 9.08
CA ILE A 102 12.89 9.56 10.13
C ILE A 102 13.18 10.26 11.44
N LEU A 103 12.18 10.99 11.95
CA LEU A 103 12.23 11.62 13.25
C LEU A 103 11.89 10.59 14.31
N LYS A 104 12.86 10.30 15.18
CA LYS A 104 12.74 9.27 16.21
C LYS A 104 12.66 9.89 17.61
N ASP A 105 13.26 11.07 17.79
CA ASP A 105 13.39 11.70 19.10
C ASP A 105 12.17 12.53 19.44
N ALA A 106 11.72 12.47 20.70
CA ALA A 106 10.55 13.18 21.17
C ALA A 106 10.62 14.71 20.90
N SER A 107 11.82 15.31 20.99
CA SER A 107 12.01 16.73 20.67
C SER A 107 11.77 17.08 19.21
N ALA A 108 12.10 16.14 18.30
CA ALA A 108 11.88 16.31 16.86
C ALA A 108 10.42 16.06 16.47
N THR A 109 9.77 15.06 17.12
CA THR A 109 8.36 14.69 16.83
C THR A 109 7.35 15.56 17.56
N ALA A 110 7.75 16.32 18.59
CA ALA A 110 6.86 17.15 19.41
C ALA A 110 6.02 18.16 18.60
N ILE A 111 6.52 18.63 17.46
CA ILE A 111 5.79 19.53 16.58
C ILE A 111 4.53 18.88 15.98
N TYR A 112 4.52 17.53 15.85
CA TYR A 112 3.39 16.76 15.35
C TYR A 112 2.44 16.30 16.48
N GLY A 113 2.78 16.61 17.74
CA GLY A 113 1.98 16.27 18.91
C GLY A 113 1.84 14.74 19.11
N ALA A 114 0.69 14.30 19.62
CA ALA A 114 0.42 12.90 19.93
C ALA A 114 0.48 11.99 18.68
N GLN A 115 0.18 12.50 17.49
CA GLN A 115 0.26 11.74 16.25
C GLN A 115 1.70 11.30 15.90
N GLY A 116 2.72 12.05 16.35
CA GLY A 116 4.13 11.72 16.17
C GLY A 116 4.71 10.75 17.20
N SER A 117 3.90 10.18 18.10
CA SER A 117 4.37 9.30 19.20
C SER A 117 5.11 8.04 18.72
N ASN A 118 4.71 7.47 17.58
CA ASN A 118 5.33 6.30 16.97
C ASN A 118 6.48 6.65 16.01
N GLY A 119 6.95 7.92 16.03
CA GLY A 119 7.91 8.45 15.06
C GLY A 119 7.24 9.09 13.86
N VAL A 120 8.02 9.85 13.10
CA VAL A 120 7.54 10.55 11.90
C VAL A 120 8.49 10.27 10.74
N VAL A 121 7.94 9.89 9.60
CA VAL A 121 8.66 9.74 8.34
C VAL A 121 8.38 10.95 7.47
N LEU A 122 9.40 11.81 7.30
CA LEU A 122 9.33 12.98 6.44
C LEU A 122 9.80 12.60 5.04
N ILE A 123 8.97 12.84 4.05
CA ILE A 123 9.25 12.59 2.65
C ILE A 123 9.31 13.93 1.93
N THR A 124 10.47 14.22 1.38
CA THR A 124 10.68 15.43 0.55
C THR A 124 10.76 15.02 -0.91
N THR A 125 9.98 15.68 -1.73
CA THR A 125 9.90 15.37 -3.14
C THR A 125 10.67 16.37 -4.00
N LYS A 126 10.87 16.04 -5.28
CA LYS A 126 11.55 16.89 -6.25
C LYS A 126 10.80 18.19 -6.44
N ARG A 127 11.55 19.30 -6.48
CA ARG A 127 11.08 20.66 -6.76
C ARG A 127 11.79 21.22 -7.97
N GLY A 128 11.26 22.30 -8.53
CA GLY A 128 11.90 23.05 -9.58
C GLY A 128 13.24 23.63 -9.17
N LYS A 129 14.10 23.87 -10.16
CA LYS A 129 15.37 24.56 -9.99
C LYS A 129 15.46 25.67 -11.04
N ALA A 130 16.09 26.81 -10.67
CA ALA A 130 16.39 27.86 -11.61
C ALA A 130 17.38 27.32 -12.68
N GLY A 131 17.12 27.63 -13.93
CA GLY A 131 17.91 27.22 -15.09
C GLY A 131 17.03 26.83 -16.26
N GLU A 132 17.67 26.39 -17.33
CA GLU A 132 16.99 25.89 -18.54
C GLU A 132 16.13 24.65 -18.22
N ALA A 133 15.08 24.47 -19.00
CA ALA A 133 14.19 23.33 -18.88
C ALA A 133 14.96 22.03 -19.17
N LYS A 134 15.01 21.15 -18.17
CA LYS A 134 15.61 19.82 -18.28
C LYS A 134 14.52 18.77 -18.33
N PHE A 135 14.49 18.01 -19.41
CA PHE A 135 13.62 16.84 -19.57
C PHE A 135 14.39 15.57 -19.20
N THR A 136 13.74 14.68 -18.47
CA THR A 136 14.33 13.41 -18.07
C THR A 136 13.31 12.30 -18.32
N TYR A 137 13.78 11.20 -18.88
CA TYR A 137 13.06 9.94 -18.97
C TYR A 137 13.78 8.91 -18.13
N ASP A 138 13.04 8.27 -17.21
CA ASP A 138 13.50 7.16 -16.41
C ASP A 138 12.65 5.92 -16.77
N GLY A 139 13.30 4.85 -17.22
CA GLY A 139 12.66 3.57 -17.56
C GLY A 139 13.27 2.44 -16.76
N MET A 140 12.44 1.52 -16.29
CA MET A 140 12.84 0.32 -15.58
C MET A 140 12.08 -0.89 -16.12
N PHE A 141 12.81 -2.00 -16.33
CA PHE A 141 12.25 -3.32 -16.60
C PHE A 141 12.83 -4.30 -15.60
N ALA A 142 11.99 -5.12 -15.01
CA ALA A 142 12.41 -6.13 -14.05
C ALA A 142 11.63 -7.43 -14.26
N VAL A 143 12.26 -8.52 -13.83
CA VAL A 143 11.66 -9.86 -13.83
C VAL A 143 11.65 -10.34 -12.38
N GLN A 144 10.51 -10.81 -11.94
CA GLN A 144 10.29 -11.34 -10.59
C GLN A 144 9.96 -12.82 -10.66
N ARG A 145 10.48 -13.57 -9.72
CA ARG A 145 10.12 -14.98 -9.52
C ARG A 145 10.24 -15.34 -8.06
N GLN A 146 9.47 -16.35 -7.65
CA GLN A 146 9.63 -16.92 -6.33
C GLN A 146 11.01 -17.56 -6.18
N THR A 147 11.71 -17.25 -5.08
CA THR A 147 13.09 -17.70 -4.85
C THR A 147 13.19 -19.06 -4.19
N LYS A 148 12.16 -19.44 -3.42
CA LYS A 148 12.13 -20.72 -2.68
C LYS A 148 10.71 -21.30 -2.70
N ARG A 149 10.62 -22.60 -2.89
CA ARG A 149 9.42 -23.43 -2.77
C ARG A 149 9.58 -24.45 -1.67
N LEU A 150 8.49 -24.91 -1.12
CA LEU A 150 8.51 -26.02 -0.18
C LEU A 150 8.69 -27.33 -0.96
N ASP A 151 9.48 -28.22 -0.39
CA ASP A 151 9.66 -29.55 -0.95
C ASP A 151 8.45 -30.41 -0.55
N MET A 152 7.62 -30.71 -1.54
CA MET A 152 6.38 -31.46 -1.37
C MET A 152 6.52 -32.84 -2.00
N MET A 153 5.79 -33.81 -1.46
CA MET A 153 5.75 -35.16 -2.03
C MET A 153 5.27 -35.12 -3.48
N ASN A 154 5.99 -35.75 -4.37
CA ASN A 154 5.53 -36.07 -5.71
C ASN A 154 4.50 -37.21 -5.66
N LEU A 155 3.83 -37.50 -6.79
CA LEU A 155 2.77 -38.52 -6.83
C LEU A 155 3.25 -39.90 -6.37
N ARG A 156 4.47 -40.29 -6.73
CA ARG A 156 5.01 -41.62 -6.32
C ARG A 156 5.24 -41.67 -4.81
N GLU A 157 5.83 -40.66 -4.25
CA GLU A 157 6.09 -40.56 -2.81
C GLU A 157 4.77 -40.51 -2.04
N TYR A 158 3.81 -39.71 -2.51
CA TYR A 158 2.48 -39.61 -1.94
C TYR A 158 1.76 -40.96 -1.95
N ALA A 159 1.75 -41.65 -3.09
CA ALA A 159 1.10 -42.96 -3.25
C ALA A 159 1.72 -44.02 -2.32
N THR A 160 3.03 -44.00 -2.16
CA THR A 160 3.73 -44.89 -1.21
C THR A 160 3.31 -44.60 0.22
N TYR A 161 3.37 -43.33 0.63
CA TYR A 161 2.97 -42.87 1.95
C TYR A 161 1.48 -43.19 2.23
N TYR A 162 0.58 -42.96 1.26
CA TYR A 162 -0.83 -43.28 1.38
C TYR A 162 -1.07 -44.78 1.60
N ASN A 163 -0.39 -45.63 0.81
CA ASN A 163 -0.49 -47.05 0.97
C ASN A 163 0.03 -47.54 2.33
N ASP A 164 1.11 -46.96 2.84
CA ASP A 164 1.66 -47.28 4.16
C ASP A 164 0.66 -46.92 5.28
N LEU A 165 0.01 -45.76 5.19
CA LEU A 165 -1.05 -45.36 6.16
C LEU A 165 -2.27 -46.28 6.07
N ALA A 166 -2.67 -46.67 4.86
CA ALA A 166 -3.78 -47.61 4.66
C ALA A 166 -3.46 -49.00 5.27
N ASN A 167 -2.22 -49.50 5.07
CA ASN A 167 -1.77 -50.76 5.65
C ASN A 167 -1.68 -50.73 7.19
N MET A 168 -1.43 -49.53 7.78
CA MET A 168 -1.44 -49.32 9.20
C MET A 168 -2.87 -49.18 9.82
N GLY A 169 -3.89 -49.07 8.97
CA GLY A 169 -5.28 -48.85 9.37
C GLY A 169 -5.60 -47.41 9.79
N GLU A 170 -4.73 -46.46 9.48
CA GLU A 170 -4.91 -45.05 9.77
C GLU A 170 -5.85 -44.36 8.77
N ILE A 171 -6.19 -44.98 7.67
CA ILE A 171 -7.11 -44.49 6.64
C ILE A 171 -8.38 -45.33 6.65
N SER A 172 -9.52 -44.67 6.83
CA SER A 172 -10.83 -45.34 6.95
C SER A 172 -11.35 -45.94 5.63
N ASP A 173 -11.01 -45.32 4.49
CA ASP A 173 -11.40 -45.77 3.17
C ASP A 173 -10.17 -46.01 2.27
N PRO A 174 -9.72 -47.26 2.11
CA PRO A 174 -8.60 -47.59 1.24
C PRO A 174 -8.99 -47.70 -0.25
N SER A 175 -10.15 -47.18 -0.67
CA SER A 175 -10.62 -47.25 -2.07
C SER A 175 -9.65 -46.61 -3.09
N ASN A 176 -8.75 -45.77 -2.63
CA ASN A 176 -7.73 -45.12 -3.44
C ASN A 176 -6.33 -45.78 -3.32
N TYR A 177 -6.25 -47.02 -2.87
CA TYR A 177 -4.98 -47.76 -2.80
C TYR A 177 -4.30 -47.85 -4.16
N TYR A 178 -3.03 -47.43 -4.20
CA TYR A 178 -2.25 -47.47 -5.44
C TYR A 178 -1.56 -48.83 -5.59
N ALA A 179 -1.96 -49.59 -6.62
CA ALA A 179 -1.51 -50.99 -6.80
C ALA A 179 0.02 -51.08 -6.92
N ASP A 180 0.65 -50.17 -7.63
CA ASP A 180 2.11 -50.09 -7.76
C ASP A 180 2.56 -48.64 -7.87
N PRO A 181 2.96 -47.97 -6.73
CA PRO A 181 3.46 -46.62 -6.75
C PRO A 181 4.70 -46.40 -7.63
N SER A 182 5.49 -47.45 -7.91
CA SER A 182 6.72 -47.32 -8.70
C SER A 182 6.44 -47.01 -10.19
N LEU A 183 5.26 -47.35 -10.67
CA LEU A 183 4.81 -47.06 -12.05
C LEU A 183 4.26 -45.64 -12.23
N LEU A 184 4.03 -44.94 -11.14
CA LEU A 184 3.48 -43.58 -11.17
C LEU A 184 4.54 -42.56 -11.58
N GLY A 185 4.12 -41.50 -12.27
CA GLY A 185 4.91 -40.34 -12.59
C GLY A 185 5.12 -39.42 -11.40
N VAL A 186 5.55 -38.20 -11.68
CA VAL A 186 5.73 -37.15 -10.67
C VAL A 186 4.43 -36.49 -10.21
N GLY A 187 3.36 -36.63 -11.01
CA GLY A 187 2.08 -35.97 -10.75
C GLY A 187 2.10 -34.47 -10.94
N THR A 188 1.14 -33.78 -10.32
CA THR A 188 0.98 -32.33 -10.42
C THR A 188 1.75 -31.64 -9.31
N ASN A 189 2.68 -30.75 -9.67
CA ASN A 189 3.29 -29.82 -8.74
C ASN A 189 2.44 -28.54 -8.70
N TRP A 190 1.59 -28.41 -7.70
CA TRP A 190 0.65 -27.29 -7.56
C TRP A 190 1.34 -25.97 -7.29
N GLN A 191 2.51 -25.96 -6.63
CA GLN A 191 3.29 -24.73 -6.48
C GLN A 191 3.82 -24.25 -7.84
N ASP A 192 4.30 -25.15 -8.70
CA ASP A 192 4.72 -24.80 -10.06
C ASP A 192 3.55 -24.27 -10.90
N ALA A 193 2.35 -24.77 -10.65
CA ALA A 193 1.15 -24.39 -11.39
C ALA A 193 0.64 -22.99 -11.03
N ILE A 194 0.70 -22.57 -9.74
CA ILE A 194 0.20 -21.27 -9.31
C ILE A 194 1.23 -20.15 -9.43
N PHE A 195 2.54 -20.48 -9.46
CA PHE A 195 3.58 -19.46 -9.53
C PHE A 195 4.10 -19.28 -10.96
N GLN A 196 4.27 -18.03 -11.32
CA GLN A 196 4.80 -17.62 -12.61
C GLN A 196 6.02 -16.72 -12.49
N THR A 197 6.77 -16.61 -13.58
CA THR A 197 7.75 -15.53 -13.75
C THR A 197 7.00 -14.28 -14.17
N ALA A 198 7.06 -13.25 -13.33
CA ALA A 198 6.32 -12.02 -13.48
C ALA A 198 7.17 -10.91 -14.06
N LEU A 199 6.59 -10.11 -14.92
CA LEU A 199 7.22 -8.93 -15.51
C LEU A 199 6.81 -7.68 -14.74
N GLN A 200 7.72 -6.73 -14.70
CA GLN A 200 7.45 -5.40 -14.17
C GLN A 200 8.12 -4.36 -15.06
N HIS A 201 7.40 -3.29 -15.35
CA HIS A 201 8.00 -2.14 -16.01
C HIS A 201 7.47 -0.83 -15.42
N GLN A 202 8.31 0.20 -15.46
CA GLN A 202 7.97 1.54 -15.03
C GLN A 202 8.57 2.54 -15.99
N HIS A 203 7.80 3.57 -16.34
CA HIS A 203 8.19 4.66 -17.20
C HIS A 203 7.83 5.97 -16.54
N GLN A 204 8.78 6.91 -16.52
CA GLN A 204 8.54 8.26 -16.02
C GLN A 204 9.13 9.29 -16.97
N ILE A 205 8.37 10.31 -17.25
CA ILE A 205 8.82 11.51 -17.91
C ILE A 205 8.72 12.66 -16.93
N SER A 206 9.77 13.47 -16.81
CA SER A 206 9.75 14.65 -15.95
C SER A 206 10.38 15.85 -16.65
N ALA A 207 9.92 17.03 -16.28
CA ALA A 207 10.46 18.32 -16.70
C ALA A 207 10.66 19.21 -15.48
N GLN A 208 11.84 19.80 -15.36
CA GLN A 208 12.16 20.79 -14.32
C GLN A 208 12.86 21.98 -14.93
N GLY A 209 12.61 23.17 -14.40
CA GLY A 209 13.25 24.38 -14.87
C GLY A 209 12.70 25.61 -14.18
N GLY A 210 13.05 26.76 -14.69
CA GLY A 210 12.51 28.02 -14.24
C GLY A 210 13.54 29.15 -14.17
N THR A 211 13.10 30.25 -13.65
CA THR A 211 13.92 31.43 -13.35
C THR A 211 14.17 31.53 -11.84
N GLU A 212 14.91 32.54 -11.40
CA GLU A 212 15.02 32.85 -9.98
C GLU A 212 13.67 33.19 -9.32
N LYS A 213 12.68 33.61 -10.11
CA LYS A 213 11.37 33.99 -9.62
C LYS A 213 10.32 32.89 -9.67
N ILE A 214 10.40 32.01 -10.66
CA ILE A 214 9.42 30.94 -10.86
C ILE A 214 10.17 29.68 -11.19
N GLN A 215 9.97 28.64 -10.40
CA GLN A 215 10.56 27.32 -10.58
C GLN A 215 9.46 26.28 -10.61
N TYR A 216 9.60 25.32 -11.50
CA TYR A 216 8.60 24.27 -11.66
C TYR A 216 9.24 22.89 -11.81
N TYR A 217 8.53 21.90 -11.33
CA TYR A 217 8.75 20.47 -11.58
C TYR A 217 7.43 19.82 -11.94
N VAL A 218 7.40 19.08 -13.03
CA VAL A 218 6.25 18.24 -13.42
C VAL A 218 6.75 16.86 -13.79
N SER A 219 5.99 15.83 -13.42
CA SER A 219 6.26 14.45 -13.82
C SER A 219 4.97 13.71 -14.12
N ALA A 220 5.07 12.74 -15.03
CA ALA A 220 4.05 11.76 -15.32
C ALA A 220 4.70 10.38 -15.34
N SER A 221 4.10 9.40 -14.67
CA SER A 221 4.63 8.04 -14.64
C SER A 221 3.53 6.99 -14.78
N TYR A 222 3.93 5.87 -15.37
CA TYR A 222 3.18 4.63 -15.47
C TYR A 222 4.01 3.49 -14.94
N MET A 223 3.41 2.61 -14.18
CA MET A 223 3.99 1.38 -13.67
C MET A 223 2.98 0.25 -13.86
N ASP A 224 3.49 -0.89 -14.29
CA ASP A 224 2.75 -2.14 -14.37
C ASP A 224 3.61 -3.25 -13.78
N GLN A 225 3.01 -4.07 -12.93
CA GLN A 225 3.67 -5.14 -12.20
C GLN A 225 2.77 -6.35 -12.16
N ASP A 226 3.12 -7.38 -12.92
CA ASP A 226 2.52 -8.69 -12.73
C ASP A 226 2.93 -9.29 -11.39
N GLY A 227 2.05 -10.06 -10.78
CA GLY A 227 2.37 -10.82 -9.58
C GLY A 227 2.99 -12.17 -9.89
N THR A 228 3.75 -12.70 -8.95
CA THR A 228 4.31 -14.07 -9.06
C THR A 228 3.26 -15.16 -8.90
N ILE A 229 2.06 -14.83 -8.40
CA ILE A 229 0.88 -15.71 -8.44
C ILE A 229 0.07 -15.37 -9.67
N ILE A 230 -0.36 -16.39 -10.43
CA ILE A 230 -1.16 -16.21 -11.64
C ILE A 230 -2.41 -15.36 -11.39
N GLY A 231 -2.74 -14.50 -12.37
CA GLY A 231 -3.92 -13.63 -12.31
C GLY A 231 -3.81 -12.43 -11.37
N SER A 232 -2.68 -12.20 -10.70
CA SER A 232 -2.47 -10.99 -9.90
C SER A 232 -1.66 -9.94 -10.66
N ASN A 233 -2.08 -8.68 -10.56
CA ASN A 233 -1.45 -7.53 -11.22
C ASN A 233 -1.65 -6.27 -10.40
N PHE A 234 -0.74 -5.32 -10.55
CA PHE A 234 -0.82 -3.96 -10.01
C PHE A 234 -0.39 -2.96 -11.07
N ASN A 235 -1.23 -1.97 -11.31
CA ASN A 235 -0.88 -0.86 -12.17
C ASN A 235 -1.03 0.49 -11.46
N ARG A 236 -0.21 1.48 -11.86
CA ARG A 236 -0.23 2.82 -11.27
C ARG A 236 0.06 3.89 -12.33
N TYR A 237 -0.83 4.87 -12.38
CA TYR A 237 -0.63 6.13 -13.09
C TYR A 237 -0.42 7.22 -12.06
N SER A 238 0.61 8.04 -12.20
CA SER A 238 0.78 9.21 -11.33
C SER A 238 1.19 10.44 -12.13
N PHE A 239 0.66 11.56 -11.69
CA PHE A 239 0.98 12.88 -12.19
C PHE A 239 1.34 13.79 -11.01
N ARG A 240 2.43 14.54 -11.14
CA ARG A 240 2.89 15.46 -10.14
C ARG A 240 3.23 16.81 -10.72
N ALA A 241 2.86 17.88 -10.00
CA ALA A 241 3.22 19.25 -10.30
C ALA A 241 3.66 20.00 -9.06
N ASN A 242 4.80 20.66 -9.13
CA ASN A 242 5.30 21.57 -8.10
C ASN A 242 5.61 22.92 -8.76
N LEU A 243 5.21 23.97 -8.09
CA LEU A 243 5.46 25.36 -8.49
C LEU A 243 5.91 26.16 -7.26
N ASP A 244 7.04 26.82 -7.39
CA ASP A 244 7.52 27.82 -6.43
C ASP A 244 7.63 29.17 -7.17
N ALA A 245 6.92 30.19 -6.70
CA ALA A 245 6.87 31.50 -7.35
C ALA A 245 7.12 32.64 -6.34
N GLN A 246 8.19 33.40 -6.59
CA GLN A 246 8.47 34.65 -5.87
C GLN A 246 7.72 35.80 -6.55
N LEU A 247 6.46 36.03 -6.18
CA LEU A 247 5.56 37.00 -6.80
C LEU A 247 6.01 38.44 -6.55
N LYS A 248 6.49 38.72 -5.35
CA LYS A 248 7.08 39.98 -4.92
C LYS A 248 8.27 39.68 -4.01
N LYS A 249 9.13 40.67 -3.72
CA LYS A 249 10.25 40.49 -2.79
C LYS A 249 9.82 40.04 -1.39
N TRP A 250 8.57 40.33 -1.03
CA TRP A 250 7.98 40.02 0.27
C TRP A 250 6.91 38.91 0.19
N LEU A 251 6.57 38.37 -1.00
CA LEU A 251 5.51 37.38 -1.20
C LEU A 251 6.00 36.22 -2.05
N LYS A 252 6.03 35.02 -1.49
CA LYS A 252 6.25 33.75 -2.17
C LYS A 252 4.97 32.91 -2.13
N LEU A 253 4.68 32.23 -3.23
CA LEU A 253 3.63 31.23 -3.38
C LEU A 253 4.28 29.89 -3.70
N GLY A 254 3.81 28.80 -3.06
CA GLY A 254 4.16 27.45 -3.46
C GLY A 254 2.90 26.61 -3.65
N LEU A 255 2.98 25.68 -4.60
CA LEU A 255 1.95 24.70 -4.92
C LEU A 255 2.61 23.34 -5.10
N THR A 256 2.06 22.34 -4.45
CA THR A 256 2.37 20.92 -4.71
C THR A 256 1.08 20.16 -4.94
N ALA A 257 1.01 19.40 -6.01
CA ALA A 257 -0.11 18.52 -6.28
C ALA A 257 0.39 17.20 -6.83
N THR A 258 -0.10 16.09 -6.30
CA THR A 258 0.14 14.74 -6.79
C THR A 258 -1.19 14.03 -6.93
N TYR A 259 -1.50 13.59 -8.14
CA TYR A 259 -2.64 12.72 -8.41
C TYR A 259 -2.13 11.33 -8.76
N THR A 260 -2.74 10.30 -8.18
CA THR A 260 -2.40 8.91 -8.45
C THR A 260 -3.67 8.09 -8.62
N ALA A 261 -3.70 7.25 -9.65
CA ALA A 261 -4.70 6.22 -9.84
C ALA A 261 -4.01 4.86 -9.87
N THR A 262 -4.53 3.89 -9.11
CA THR A 262 -4.04 2.50 -9.09
C THR A 262 -5.18 1.54 -9.34
N GLY A 263 -4.87 0.46 -10.07
CA GLY A 263 -5.73 -0.71 -10.20
C GLY A 263 -4.97 -1.95 -9.73
N ASP A 264 -5.63 -2.77 -8.95
CA ASP A 264 -5.08 -4.00 -8.39
C ASP A 264 -6.01 -5.17 -8.75
N ASP A 265 -5.48 -6.19 -9.43
CA ASP A 265 -6.06 -7.53 -9.52
C ASP A 265 -5.46 -8.36 -8.39
N LEU A 266 -6.26 -8.62 -7.38
CA LEU A 266 -5.80 -9.29 -6.16
C LEU A 266 -6.17 -10.77 -6.18
N LYS A 267 -5.34 -11.59 -5.55
CA LYS A 267 -5.66 -13.00 -5.31
C LYS A 267 -5.53 -13.30 -3.82
N LEU A 268 -6.44 -14.11 -3.29
CA LEU A 268 -6.34 -14.60 -1.93
C LEU A 268 -5.15 -15.56 -1.85
N ALA A 269 -4.02 -15.10 -1.32
CA ALA A 269 -2.80 -15.88 -1.26
C ALA A 269 -2.56 -16.49 0.14
N ASP A 270 -2.80 -15.71 1.19
CA ASP A 270 -2.24 -15.92 2.53
C ASP A 270 -3.30 -16.31 3.59
N SER A 271 -4.51 -16.70 3.19
CA SER A 271 -5.56 -17.17 4.10
C SER A 271 -5.65 -18.68 4.13
N ASP A 272 -6.42 -19.23 5.08
CA ASP A 272 -6.73 -20.67 5.12
C ASP A 272 -7.41 -21.16 3.84
N GLU A 273 -8.16 -20.28 3.17
CA GLU A 273 -8.75 -20.48 1.84
C GLU A 273 -7.88 -19.86 0.73
N GLY A 274 -6.60 -19.61 0.98
CA GLY A 274 -5.69 -18.97 0.05
C GLY A 274 -5.04 -19.93 -0.93
N LEU A 275 -4.63 -19.40 -2.08
CA LEU A 275 -4.02 -20.18 -3.16
C LEU A 275 -2.74 -20.91 -2.72
N ILE A 276 -1.95 -20.30 -1.83
CA ILE A 276 -0.72 -20.93 -1.32
C ILE A 276 -1.09 -22.16 -0.47
N ASN A 277 -2.06 -22.04 0.44
CA ASN A 277 -2.51 -23.18 1.25
C ASN A 277 -3.05 -24.30 0.37
N TYR A 278 -3.93 -23.98 -0.57
CA TYR A 278 -4.44 -25.00 -1.50
C TYR A 278 -3.35 -25.62 -2.37
N SER A 279 -2.33 -24.86 -2.79
CA SER A 279 -1.21 -25.45 -3.54
C SER A 279 -0.36 -26.43 -2.75
N LEU A 280 -0.37 -26.34 -1.41
CA LEU A 280 0.34 -27.26 -0.52
C LEU A 280 -0.50 -28.45 -0.08
N THR A 281 -1.83 -28.32 -0.10
CA THR A 281 -2.76 -29.34 0.41
C THR A 281 -3.52 -30.08 -0.69
N THR A 282 -3.47 -29.62 -1.93
CA THR A 282 -4.06 -30.31 -3.06
C THR A 282 -3.21 -31.49 -3.47
N LEU A 283 -3.87 -32.63 -3.72
CA LEU A 283 -3.22 -33.91 -3.96
C LEU A 283 -2.48 -33.92 -5.31
N PRO A 284 -1.30 -34.55 -5.40
CA PRO A 284 -0.49 -34.56 -6.61
C PRO A 284 -1.02 -35.51 -7.71
N ASP A 285 -1.99 -36.37 -7.42
CA ASP A 285 -2.64 -37.23 -8.38
C ASP A 285 -3.80 -36.58 -9.15
N ILE A 286 -4.20 -35.37 -8.74
CA ILE A 286 -5.21 -34.58 -9.44
C ILE A 286 -4.51 -33.78 -10.53
N PRO A 287 -4.89 -33.91 -11.82
CA PRO A 287 -4.36 -33.06 -12.88
C PRO A 287 -4.94 -31.62 -12.78
N ILE A 288 -4.33 -30.66 -13.43
CA ILE A 288 -4.86 -29.28 -13.50
C ILE A 288 -6.16 -29.25 -14.30
N TYR A 289 -6.19 -29.93 -15.42
CA TYR A 289 -7.34 -29.99 -16.33
C TYR A 289 -7.76 -31.42 -16.57
N ASN A 290 -9.05 -31.62 -16.75
CA ASN A 290 -9.63 -32.85 -17.32
C ASN A 290 -9.32 -32.95 -18.81
N LEU A 291 -9.61 -34.12 -19.42
CA LEU A 291 -9.40 -34.35 -20.84
C LEU A 291 -10.25 -33.42 -21.74
N ASP A 292 -11.35 -32.93 -21.25
CA ASP A 292 -12.25 -31.97 -21.93
C ASP A 292 -11.81 -30.49 -21.77
N GLY A 293 -10.71 -30.25 -21.04
CA GLY A 293 -10.19 -28.93 -20.79
C GLY A 293 -10.81 -28.19 -19.58
N SER A 294 -11.77 -28.77 -18.89
CA SER A 294 -12.32 -28.25 -17.64
C SER A 294 -11.31 -28.42 -16.50
N TYR A 295 -11.44 -27.60 -15.45
CA TYR A 295 -10.60 -27.76 -14.27
C TYR A 295 -10.91 -29.06 -13.54
N ALA A 296 -9.87 -29.82 -13.23
CA ALA A 296 -10.03 -31.10 -12.55
C ALA A 296 -10.17 -30.90 -11.03
N THR A 297 -10.98 -31.77 -10.44
CA THR A 297 -11.06 -32.03 -9.00
C THR A 297 -11.45 -33.48 -8.80
N VAL A 298 -11.46 -33.91 -7.55
CA VAL A 298 -11.80 -35.30 -7.22
C VAL A 298 -12.82 -35.36 -6.09
N VAL A 299 -13.78 -36.27 -6.22
CA VAL A 299 -14.72 -36.58 -5.14
C VAL A 299 -14.12 -37.70 -4.30
N ARG A 300 -13.64 -37.36 -3.10
CA ARG A 300 -13.10 -38.30 -2.11
C ARG A 300 -13.62 -37.96 -0.74
N GLU A 301 -13.87 -38.96 0.09
CA GLU A 301 -14.27 -38.74 1.48
C GLU A 301 -13.18 -37.94 2.23
N GLY A 302 -13.62 -36.89 2.92
CA GLY A 302 -12.72 -36.00 3.67
C GLY A 302 -11.87 -35.04 2.83
N TYR A 303 -12.01 -35.02 1.49
CA TYR A 303 -11.29 -34.10 0.63
C TYR A 303 -12.24 -33.05 0.03
N THR A 304 -12.01 -31.77 0.34
CA THR A 304 -12.87 -30.67 -0.05
C THR A 304 -12.09 -29.49 -0.69
N ASN A 305 -10.81 -29.69 -1.05
CA ASN A 305 -10.02 -28.63 -1.63
C ASN A 305 -10.43 -28.34 -3.08
N PRO A 306 -10.62 -27.08 -3.44
CA PRO A 306 -10.80 -26.68 -4.84
C PRO A 306 -9.51 -26.86 -5.64
N ASN A 307 -9.63 -26.88 -6.96
CA ASN A 307 -8.48 -26.73 -7.83
C ASN A 307 -7.89 -25.30 -7.68
N PRO A 308 -6.62 -25.14 -7.26
CA PRO A 308 -6.05 -23.81 -7.02
C PRO A 308 -6.01 -22.91 -8.27
N ILE A 309 -5.83 -23.51 -9.45
CA ILE A 309 -5.82 -22.76 -10.71
C ILE A 309 -7.23 -22.26 -11.05
N ALA A 310 -8.24 -23.11 -10.87
CA ALA A 310 -9.64 -22.71 -11.06
C ALA A 310 -9.97 -21.52 -10.14
N LEU A 311 -9.61 -21.60 -8.86
CA LEU A 311 -9.87 -20.53 -7.89
C LEU A 311 -9.15 -19.23 -8.27
N ALA A 312 -7.89 -19.32 -8.72
CA ALA A 312 -7.11 -18.14 -9.12
C ALA A 312 -7.70 -17.44 -10.35
N MET A 313 -8.29 -18.21 -11.28
CA MET A 313 -8.74 -17.69 -12.58
C MET A 313 -10.23 -17.33 -12.60
N MET A 314 -11.01 -17.83 -11.65
CA MET A 314 -12.47 -17.63 -11.63
C MET A 314 -12.93 -16.58 -10.61
N ASP A 315 -12.22 -16.41 -9.50
CA ASP A 315 -12.55 -15.41 -8.49
C ASP A 315 -11.90 -14.08 -8.86
N ASP A 316 -12.74 -13.05 -9.05
CA ASP A 316 -12.29 -11.69 -9.34
C ASP A 316 -12.27 -10.85 -8.07
N ILE A 317 -11.13 -10.25 -7.80
CA ILE A 317 -10.93 -9.32 -6.68
C ILE A 317 -10.20 -8.10 -7.22
N LEU A 318 -10.97 -7.04 -7.48
CA LEU A 318 -10.48 -5.82 -8.10
C LEU A 318 -10.48 -4.68 -7.07
N LEU A 319 -9.43 -3.87 -7.06
CA LEU A 319 -9.37 -2.67 -6.25
C LEU A 319 -8.87 -1.49 -7.06
N ASP A 320 -9.76 -0.56 -7.34
CA ASP A 320 -9.43 0.73 -7.93
C ASP A 320 -9.28 1.80 -6.85
N ARG A 321 -8.23 2.60 -6.92
CA ARG A 321 -7.99 3.72 -6.00
C ARG A 321 -7.57 4.96 -6.74
N GLN A 322 -8.02 6.11 -6.26
CA GLN A 322 -7.63 7.43 -6.72
C GLN A 322 -7.25 8.27 -5.51
N LYS A 323 -6.15 8.99 -5.62
CA LYS A 323 -5.63 9.83 -4.54
C LYS A 323 -5.12 11.16 -5.07
N LEU A 324 -5.52 12.24 -4.42
CA LEU A 324 -5.01 13.58 -4.67
C LEU A 324 -4.42 14.12 -3.36
N THR A 325 -3.12 14.38 -3.36
CA THR A 325 -2.38 14.89 -2.18
C THR A 325 -1.58 16.11 -2.57
N GLY A 326 -1.54 17.11 -1.71
CA GLY A 326 -0.69 18.28 -1.95
C GLY A 326 -0.95 19.43 -0.99
N ASN A 327 -0.31 20.55 -1.28
CA ASN A 327 -0.48 21.78 -0.51
C ASN A 327 -0.37 23.02 -1.38
N ILE A 328 -0.93 24.08 -0.86
CA ILE A 328 -0.73 25.47 -1.33
C ILE A 328 -0.25 26.27 -0.14
N PHE A 329 0.85 27.01 -0.29
CA PHE A 329 1.34 27.87 0.78
C PHE A 329 1.71 29.27 0.29
N PHE A 330 1.62 30.21 1.19
CA PHE A 330 2.07 31.58 1.04
C PHE A 330 3.08 31.89 2.13
N GLU A 331 4.20 32.50 1.73
CA GLU A 331 5.16 33.10 2.66
C GLU A 331 5.19 34.60 2.44
N VAL A 332 4.91 35.36 3.50
CA VAL A 332 4.90 36.79 3.50
C VAL A 332 6.00 37.28 4.43
N THR A 333 6.91 38.12 3.93
CA THR A 333 8.00 38.72 4.68
C THR A 333 7.76 40.22 4.79
N PRO A 334 6.90 40.68 5.75
CA PRO A 334 6.50 42.09 5.82
C PRO A 334 7.63 43.00 6.24
N ILE A 335 8.52 42.49 7.07
CA ILE A 335 9.75 43.18 7.53
C ILE A 335 10.90 42.16 7.54
N LYS A 336 12.12 42.65 7.51
CA LYS A 336 13.32 41.81 7.58
C LYS A 336 13.27 40.87 8.77
N ASN A 337 13.58 39.59 8.53
CA ASN A 337 13.64 38.51 9.52
C ASN A 337 12.30 38.05 10.11
N LEU A 338 11.17 38.61 9.71
CA LEU A 338 9.83 38.18 10.12
C LEU A 338 9.16 37.52 8.90
N VAL A 339 8.83 36.26 9.03
CA VAL A 339 8.15 35.46 7.98
C VAL A 339 6.82 34.97 8.54
N TRP A 340 5.74 35.31 7.90
CA TRP A 340 4.44 34.66 8.08
C TRP A 340 4.24 33.60 7.01
N HIS A 341 3.98 32.37 7.45
CA HIS A 341 3.68 31.23 6.58
C HIS A 341 2.24 30.78 6.80
N ALA A 342 1.48 30.66 5.72
CA ALA A 342 0.14 30.09 5.70
C ALA A 342 0.10 28.95 4.69
N GLU A 343 -0.33 27.76 5.10
CA GLU A 343 -0.35 26.55 4.30
C GLU A 343 -1.69 25.83 4.44
N LEU A 344 -2.30 25.48 3.31
CA LEU A 344 -3.42 24.58 3.20
C LEU A 344 -2.94 23.26 2.57
N GLY A 345 -2.91 22.20 3.35
CA GLY A 345 -2.63 20.84 2.90
C GLY A 345 -3.92 20.05 2.68
N TYR A 346 -3.90 19.12 1.74
CA TYR A 346 -5.03 18.22 1.45
C TYR A 346 -4.54 16.82 1.07
N ASP A 347 -5.33 15.82 1.48
CA ASP A 347 -5.17 14.41 1.11
C ASP A 347 -6.58 13.83 0.90
N ILE A 348 -6.97 13.62 -0.35
CA ILE A 348 -8.29 13.15 -0.74
C ILE A 348 -8.11 11.81 -1.44
N SER A 349 -8.83 10.80 -0.98
CA SER A 349 -8.78 9.46 -1.58
C SER A 349 -10.17 8.89 -1.79
N SER A 350 -10.31 8.12 -2.85
CA SER A 350 -11.48 7.32 -3.17
C SER A 350 -11.03 5.94 -3.59
N SER A 351 -11.73 4.90 -3.14
CA SER A 351 -11.49 3.53 -3.57
C SER A 351 -12.78 2.79 -3.86
N LYS A 352 -12.71 1.83 -4.80
CA LYS A 352 -13.76 0.89 -5.11
C LYS A 352 -13.15 -0.51 -5.13
N GLY A 353 -13.58 -1.34 -4.18
CA GLY A 353 -13.27 -2.77 -4.15
C GLY A 353 -14.45 -3.56 -4.72
N GLU A 354 -14.17 -4.53 -5.57
CA GLU A 354 -15.13 -5.48 -6.12
C GLU A 354 -14.64 -6.90 -5.90
N ARG A 355 -15.49 -7.76 -5.39
CA ARG A 355 -15.26 -9.18 -5.34
C ARG A 355 -16.41 -9.90 -6.00
N TYR A 356 -16.08 -10.72 -6.96
CA TYR A 356 -17.03 -11.61 -7.62
C TYR A 356 -16.56 -13.06 -7.49
N LYS A 357 -17.51 -13.94 -7.17
CA LYS A 357 -17.30 -15.38 -7.11
C LYS A 357 -18.36 -16.05 -7.99
N PRO A 358 -18.00 -16.73 -9.10
CA PRO A 358 -18.95 -17.39 -9.97
C PRO A 358 -19.54 -18.65 -9.33
N MET A 359 -20.65 -19.15 -9.88
CA MET A 359 -21.09 -20.52 -9.64
C MET A 359 -20.06 -21.49 -10.21
N VAL A 360 -19.73 -22.51 -9.45
CA VAL A 360 -18.74 -23.51 -9.87
C VAL A 360 -19.17 -24.88 -9.37
N ASP A 361 -19.14 -25.84 -10.27
CA ASP A 361 -19.26 -27.27 -9.95
C ASP A 361 -18.07 -28.00 -10.57
N LEU A 362 -17.14 -28.36 -9.71
CA LEU A 362 -15.95 -29.14 -10.08
C LEU A 362 -16.09 -30.62 -9.64
N GLY A 363 -17.29 -31.03 -9.26
CA GLY A 363 -17.59 -32.41 -8.79
C GLY A 363 -17.31 -32.57 -7.29
N GLY A 364 -16.07 -32.49 -6.85
CA GLY A 364 -15.68 -32.57 -5.42
C GLY A 364 -15.81 -31.27 -4.65
N TRP A 365 -15.87 -30.13 -5.36
CA TRP A 365 -16.02 -28.80 -4.78
C TRP A 365 -17.04 -28.00 -5.56
N VAL A 366 -18.10 -27.57 -4.87
CA VAL A 366 -19.27 -26.91 -5.48
C VAL A 366 -19.56 -25.59 -4.80
N ARG A 367 -19.66 -24.54 -5.59
CA ARG A 367 -20.26 -23.25 -5.20
C ARG A 367 -21.58 -23.10 -5.94
N SER A 368 -22.68 -23.31 -5.24
CA SER A 368 -24.03 -23.39 -5.81
C SER A 368 -24.66 -22.03 -6.14
N SER A 369 -24.08 -20.95 -5.69
CA SER A 369 -24.55 -19.57 -5.94
C SER A 369 -23.38 -18.67 -6.23
N ASN A 370 -23.52 -17.81 -7.22
CA ASN A 370 -22.58 -16.72 -7.42
C ASN A 370 -22.80 -15.62 -6.37
N GLU A 371 -21.72 -14.89 -6.06
CA GLU A 371 -21.69 -13.85 -5.05
C GLU A 371 -21.00 -12.62 -5.59
N SER A 372 -21.55 -11.44 -5.28
CA SER A 372 -20.91 -10.17 -5.58
C SER A 372 -20.89 -9.28 -4.35
N ASN A 373 -19.74 -8.68 -4.09
CA ASN A 373 -19.56 -7.66 -3.08
C ASN A 373 -18.89 -6.44 -3.70
N ILE A 374 -19.48 -5.27 -3.54
CA ILE A 374 -18.92 -3.99 -3.97
C ILE A 374 -18.81 -3.09 -2.76
N GLN A 375 -17.60 -2.59 -2.50
CA GLN A 375 -17.35 -1.62 -1.45
C GLN A 375 -16.75 -0.34 -2.04
N LYS A 376 -17.33 0.79 -1.67
CA LYS A 376 -16.81 2.12 -1.99
C LYS A 376 -16.43 2.83 -0.71
N ASN A 377 -15.26 3.48 -0.72
CA ASN A 377 -14.80 4.30 0.38
C ASN A 377 -14.38 5.66 -0.16
N SER A 378 -14.60 6.69 0.61
CA SER A 378 -13.98 7.99 0.42
C SER A 378 -13.36 8.50 1.71
N SER A 379 -12.29 9.23 1.60
CA SER A 379 -11.62 9.87 2.73
C SER A 379 -11.12 11.24 2.30
N THR A 380 -11.36 12.21 3.14
CA THR A 380 -10.90 13.58 2.95
C THR A 380 -10.17 14.03 4.20
N PHE A 381 -8.95 14.49 4.03
CA PHE A 381 -8.18 15.15 5.05
C PHE A 381 -7.76 16.52 4.54
N TRP A 382 -7.94 17.54 5.36
CA TRP A 382 -7.38 18.85 5.12
C TRP A 382 -6.73 19.38 6.39
N GLN A 383 -5.68 20.18 6.23
CA GLN A 383 -4.97 20.85 7.32
C GLN A 383 -4.68 22.29 6.93
N LEU A 384 -4.87 23.19 7.87
CA LEU A 384 -4.49 24.59 7.74
C LEU A 384 -3.46 24.93 8.81
N LYS A 385 -2.28 25.36 8.38
CA LYS A 385 -1.19 25.81 9.25
C LYS A 385 -0.94 27.28 9.03
N ASN A 386 -0.83 28.02 10.13
CA ASN A 386 -0.43 29.41 10.12
C ASN A 386 0.61 29.62 11.21
N TYR A 387 1.78 30.11 10.84
CA TYR A 387 2.80 30.43 11.82
C TYR A 387 3.64 31.62 11.40
N VAL A 388 4.12 32.35 12.41
CA VAL A 388 5.04 33.47 12.27
C VAL A 388 6.38 33.07 12.86
N THR A 389 7.43 33.27 12.09
CA THR A 389 8.80 33.03 12.51
C THR A 389 9.59 34.34 12.50
N TYR A 390 10.23 34.65 13.63
CA TYR A 390 11.19 35.74 13.72
C TYR A 390 12.57 35.20 14.03
N SER A 391 13.56 35.56 13.21
CA SER A 391 14.95 35.16 13.39
C SER A 391 15.80 36.38 13.61
N GLY A 392 16.67 36.36 14.63
CA GLY A 392 17.49 37.49 14.95
C GLY A 392 18.87 37.10 15.50
N ASN A 393 19.78 38.07 15.44
CA ASN A 393 21.12 37.95 16.00
C ASN A 393 21.36 39.10 16.96
N ILE A 394 22.00 38.81 18.08
CA ILE A 394 22.49 39.83 19.03
C ILE A 394 24.01 39.70 19.05
N GLY A 395 24.68 40.67 18.39
CA GLY A 395 26.11 40.52 18.10
C GLY A 395 26.39 39.31 17.22
N ASP A 396 27.66 38.87 17.21
CA ASP A 396 28.10 37.76 16.34
C ASP A 396 27.96 36.36 16.98
N LYS A 397 27.56 36.28 18.25
CA LYS A 397 27.55 35.03 19.00
C LYS A 397 26.17 34.50 19.34
N HIS A 398 25.15 35.35 19.31
CA HIS A 398 23.81 34.97 19.74
C HIS A 398 22.88 34.91 18.52
N HIS A 399 22.43 33.69 18.16
CA HIS A 399 21.46 33.50 17.12
C HIS A 399 20.18 32.88 17.74
N TYR A 400 19.02 33.44 17.44
CA TYR A 400 17.77 32.95 17.97
C TYR A 400 16.68 32.94 16.89
N THR A 401 15.79 31.95 17.01
CA THR A 401 14.58 31.88 16.20
C THR A 401 13.40 31.59 17.10
N ALA A 402 12.37 32.41 17.00
CA ALA A 402 11.10 32.23 17.69
C ALA A 402 9.98 31.99 16.66
N MET A 403 9.23 30.93 16.85
CA MET A 403 8.09 30.58 16.02
C MET A 403 6.86 30.39 16.90
N VAL A 404 5.74 31.00 16.50
CA VAL A 404 4.42 30.81 17.10
C VAL A 404 3.43 30.55 15.98
N GLY A 405 2.57 29.57 16.17
CA GLY A 405 1.61 29.20 15.15
C GLY A 405 0.40 28.45 15.68
N GLN A 406 -0.52 28.25 14.77
CA GLN A 406 -1.70 27.42 14.94
C GLN A 406 -1.79 26.41 13.80
N GLU A 407 -2.39 25.27 14.10
CA GLU A 407 -2.73 24.25 13.14
C GLU A 407 -4.14 23.76 13.45
N CYS A 408 -4.95 23.64 12.42
CA CYS A 408 -6.20 22.90 12.50
C CYS A 408 -6.28 21.91 11.33
N TRP A 409 -6.91 20.77 11.59
CA TRP A 409 -7.18 19.78 10.55
C TRP A 409 -8.48 19.06 10.84
N GLU A 410 -9.05 18.51 9.80
CA GLU A 410 -10.17 17.60 9.86
C GLU A 410 -9.91 16.41 8.93
N SER A 411 -10.23 15.22 9.42
CA SER A 411 -10.25 13.98 8.67
C SER A 411 -11.68 13.45 8.70
N SER A 412 -12.24 13.15 7.54
CA SER A 412 -13.55 12.51 7.40
C SER A 412 -13.44 11.31 6.48
N TYR A 413 -14.26 10.29 6.75
CA TYR A 413 -14.38 9.12 5.89
C TYR A 413 -15.83 8.66 5.82
N ASP A 414 -16.16 8.05 4.72
CA ASP A 414 -17.40 7.30 4.53
C ASP A 414 -17.11 6.02 3.74
N PHE A 415 -17.90 4.99 4.02
CA PHE A 415 -17.87 3.77 3.24
C PHE A 415 -19.28 3.20 3.07
N THR A 416 -19.48 2.48 1.98
CA THR A 416 -20.66 1.68 1.71
C THR A 416 -20.24 0.37 1.07
N SER A 417 -20.71 -0.74 1.63
CA SER A 417 -20.52 -2.09 1.11
C SER A 417 -21.88 -2.72 0.82
N VAL A 418 -21.99 -3.36 -0.34
CA VAL A 418 -23.19 -4.08 -0.77
C VAL A 418 -22.79 -5.48 -1.20
N PHE A 419 -23.30 -6.47 -0.49
CA PHE A 419 -23.15 -7.88 -0.82
C PHE A 419 -24.51 -8.45 -1.26
N ASN A 420 -24.52 -9.29 -2.28
CA ASN A 420 -25.66 -10.11 -2.66
C ASN A 420 -25.20 -11.38 -3.41
N SER A 421 -26.09 -12.36 -3.47
CA SER A 421 -25.88 -13.62 -4.17
C SER A 421 -27.04 -13.94 -5.12
N GLY A 422 -26.88 -14.98 -5.95
CA GLY A 422 -27.90 -15.40 -6.92
C GLY A 422 -28.04 -14.40 -8.06
N LEU A 423 -26.95 -13.95 -8.65
CA LEU A 423 -26.95 -13.06 -9.80
C LEU A 423 -27.41 -13.83 -11.05
N PRO A 424 -28.02 -13.14 -12.04
CA PRO A 424 -28.65 -13.80 -13.18
C PRO A 424 -27.67 -14.55 -14.12
N SER A 425 -26.40 -14.14 -14.14
CA SER A 425 -25.32 -14.83 -14.87
C SER A 425 -23.98 -14.43 -14.28
N ASP A 426 -22.91 -15.20 -14.62
CA ASP A 426 -21.55 -14.92 -14.20
C ASP A 426 -20.89 -13.71 -14.94
N GLU A 427 -21.55 -13.17 -15.94
CA GLU A 427 -21.13 -11.92 -16.61
C GLU A 427 -21.66 -10.65 -15.87
N VAL A 428 -22.59 -10.83 -14.92
CA VAL A 428 -23.26 -9.73 -14.24
C VAL A 428 -22.77 -9.64 -12.79
N HIS A 429 -21.86 -8.73 -12.53
CA HIS A 429 -21.24 -8.54 -11.21
C HIS A 429 -21.97 -7.52 -10.30
N ASN A 430 -23.11 -6.97 -10.76
CA ASN A 430 -23.85 -5.98 -9.97
C ASN A 430 -24.71 -6.63 -8.88
N PRO A 431 -24.39 -6.46 -7.58
CA PRO A 431 -25.13 -7.08 -6.48
C PRO A 431 -26.60 -6.64 -6.37
N ALA A 432 -26.99 -5.51 -7.00
CA ALA A 432 -28.38 -5.08 -7.03
C ALA A 432 -29.30 -6.03 -7.82
N LEU A 433 -28.76 -6.87 -8.68
CA LEU A 433 -29.51 -7.82 -9.52
C LEU A 433 -29.55 -9.24 -8.93
N GLY A 434 -28.95 -9.47 -7.77
CA GLY A 434 -28.99 -10.76 -7.09
C GLY A 434 -30.39 -11.03 -6.51
N THR A 435 -30.77 -12.30 -6.51
CA THR A 435 -32.04 -12.80 -5.95
C THR A 435 -31.96 -13.11 -4.46
N GLY A 436 -30.74 -13.14 -3.89
CA GLY A 436 -30.51 -13.30 -2.47
C GLY A 436 -30.97 -12.09 -1.64
N THR A 437 -30.81 -12.17 -0.33
CA THR A 437 -31.06 -11.04 0.55
C THR A 437 -29.82 -10.13 0.57
N PRO A 438 -29.90 -8.90 0.09
CA PRO A 438 -28.73 -8.02 0.08
C PRO A 438 -28.32 -7.64 1.51
N THR A 439 -27.02 -7.69 1.76
CA THR A 439 -26.42 -7.15 2.99
C THR A 439 -25.78 -5.83 2.66
N ILE A 440 -26.17 -4.78 3.35
CA ILE A 440 -25.65 -3.43 3.17
C ILE A 440 -24.99 -2.99 4.47
N ASN A 441 -23.71 -2.63 4.40
CA ASN A 441 -22.99 -2.00 5.47
C ASN A 441 -22.58 -0.60 5.04
N ALA A 442 -22.79 0.38 5.89
CA ALA A 442 -22.36 1.74 5.65
C ALA A 442 -21.90 2.38 6.96
N GLY A 443 -20.93 3.24 6.86
CA GLY A 443 -20.44 3.98 8.01
C GLY A 443 -19.76 5.26 7.58
N PHE A 444 -19.72 6.19 8.49
CA PHE A 444 -19.00 7.45 8.33
C PHE A 444 -18.40 7.87 9.66
N GLY A 445 -17.38 8.69 9.60
CA GLY A 445 -16.78 9.28 10.78
C GLY A 445 -15.97 10.51 10.44
N SER A 446 -15.80 11.35 11.44
CA SER A 446 -14.91 12.50 11.33
C SER A 446 -14.14 12.70 12.64
N SER A 447 -12.95 13.26 12.51
CA SER A 447 -12.14 13.71 13.61
C SER A 447 -11.48 15.02 13.25
N SER A 448 -11.36 15.93 14.20
CA SER A 448 -10.74 17.23 13.99
C SER A 448 -9.85 17.60 15.16
N MET A 449 -8.89 18.45 14.89
CA MET A 449 -7.98 18.99 15.91
C MET A 449 -7.67 20.45 15.62
N ALA A 450 -7.63 21.25 16.66
CA ALA A 450 -7.04 22.58 16.63
C ALA A 450 -5.95 22.67 17.69
N SER A 451 -4.81 23.20 17.35
CA SER A 451 -3.67 23.30 18.25
C SER A 451 -2.90 24.59 18.05
N PHE A 452 -2.25 25.05 19.13
CA PHE A 452 -1.30 26.14 19.12
C PHE A 452 0.08 25.60 19.46
N PHE A 453 1.08 26.09 18.78
CA PHE A 453 2.45 25.66 19.03
C PHE A 453 3.42 26.82 19.06
N THR A 454 4.48 26.64 19.83
CA THR A 454 5.62 27.57 19.86
C THR A 454 6.92 26.78 19.83
N ARG A 455 7.91 27.34 19.16
CA ARG A 455 9.26 26.79 19.13
C ARG A 455 10.27 27.91 19.26
N LEU A 456 11.16 27.75 20.19
CA LEU A 456 12.28 28.67 20.43
C LEU A 456 13.57 27.89 20.19
N THR A 457 14.44 28.38 19.32
CA THR A 457 15.79 27.88 19.17
C THR A 457 16.77 28.97 19.49
N TYR A 458 17.82 28.59 20.21
CA TYR A 458 18.88 29.50 20.60
C TYR A 458 20.23 28.85 20.38
N ASN A 459 21.13 29.58 19.73
CA ASN A 459 22.48 29.14 19.46
C ASN A 459 23.45 30.19 19.96
N TYR A 460 24.38 29.79 20.84
CA TYR A 460 25.43 30.63 21.35
C TYR A 460 26.77 30.19 20.79
N ALA A 461 27.40 31.08 20.00
CA ALA A 461 28.75 30.92 19.44
C ALA A 461 28.98 29.59 18.70
N ASP A 462 27.92 28.98 18.11
CA ASP A 462 27.92 27.69 17.47
C ASP A 462 28.40 26.51 18.34
N ARG A 463 28.39 26.74 19.69
CA ARG A 463 28.80 25.72 20.68
C ARG A 463 27.66 25.19 21.53
N TYR A 464 26.71 26.05 21.86
CA TYR A 464 25.58 25.70 22.73
C TYR A 464 24.28 25.93 21.98
N LEU A 465 23.56 24.83 21.74
CA LEU A 465 22.27 24.83 21.07
C LEU A 465 21.18 24.44 22.09
N GLY A 466 20.15 25.25 22.19
CA GLY A 466 18.95 24.95 22.97
C GLY A 466 17.71 25.05 22.11
N THR A 467 16.80 24.07 22.25
CA THR A 467 15.51 24.09 21.60
C THR A 467 14.42 23.82 22.61
N TYR A 468 13.40 24.68 22.61
CA TYR A 468 12.18 24.52 23.39
C TYR A 468 10.99 24.44 22.42
N THR A 469 10.16 23.43 22.57
CA THR A 469 8.94 23.27 21.77
C THR A 469 7.77 23.01 22.72
N TYR A 470 6.69 23.71 22.53
CA TYR A 470 5.44 23.54 23.26
C TYR A 470 4.28 23.47 22.26
N ARG A 471 3.34 22.54 22.48
CA ARG A 471 2.10 22.40 21.70
C ARG A 471 0.95 22.13 22.66
N TYR A 472 -0.12 22.85 22.45
CA TYR A 472 -1.40 22.70 23.16
C TYR A 472 -2.51 22.38 22.18
#